data_2cf7e21c6a9918fb0fa78cae6292e080
#
_entry.id   2cf7e21c6a9918fb0fa78cae6292e080
#
_cell.length_a   1.000
_cell.length_b   1.000
_cell.length_c   1.000
_cell.angle_alpha   90.00
_cell.angle_beta   90.00
_cell.angle_gamma   90.00
#
_symmetry.space_group_name_H-M   'P 1'
#
loop_
_entity.id
_entity.type
_entity.pdbx_description
1 polymer ?
#
loop_
_entity_poly.entity_id
_entity_poly.type
_entity_poly.pdbx_seq_one_letter_code
_entity_poly.pdbx_strand_id
1 'polypeptide(L)'
;MKNKLIPFSIALIFIIIFIIFYKGLQDTNIYTPKIKINYEIPSASVELFDSNEIVNTLEIFKLDKFYLLNIWSSWCVPCREEHPILMDLIKDDNLKVIGINYKDTKKNAKKFLKELGNPYDKIIFDN
;
A
#
# COMPACT_ATOMS: atom_id res chain seq x y z
N MET A 1 -47.39 34.51 -18.50
CA MET A 1 -47.09 33.06 -18.72
C MET A 1 -45.73 32.81 -18.06
N LYS A 2 -45.70 32.22 -16.84
CA LYS A 2 -44.42 31.90 -16.15
C LYS A 2 -43.68 30.88 -16.98
N ASN A 3 -42.40 31.15 -17.26
CA ASN A 3 -41.55 30.33 -18.11
C ASN A 3 -41.42 28.89 -17.56
N LYS A 4 -42.27 28.00 -18.05
CA LYS A 4 -42.22 26.56 -17.72
C LYS A 4 -40.95 25.88 -18.29
N LEU A 5 -40.20 26.62 -19.14
CA LEU A 5 -38.93 26.15 -19.72
C LEU A 5 -37.79 26.08 -18.68
N ILE A 6 -37.77 26.94 -17.66
CA ILE A 6 -36.70 26.95 -16.65
C ILE A 6 -36.67 25.67 -15.80
N PRO A 7 -37.77 25.19 -15.21
CA PRO A 7 -37.73 23.94 -14.46
C PRO A 7 -37.44 22.74 -15.34
N PHE A 8 -37.85 22.76 -16.61
CA PHE A 8 -37.52 21.68 -17.55
C PHE A 8 -36.04 21.63 -17.92
N SER A 9 -35.38 22.78 -18.14
CA SER A 9 -33.95 22.86 -18.40
C SER A 9 -33.12 22.41 -17.17
N ILE A 10 -33.54 22.76 -15.96
CA ILE A 10 -32.89 22.33 -14.73
C ILE A 10 -32.98 20.79 -14.59
N ALA A 11 -34.17 20.21 -14.81
CA ALA A 11 -34.35 18.77 -14.75
C ALA A 11 -33.48 18.03 -15.79
N LEU A 12 -33.37 18.58 -17.00
CA LEU A 12 -32.53 18.02 -18.05
C LEU A 12 -31.05 18.01 -17.65
N ILE A 13 -30.55 19.09 -17.05
CA ILE A 13 -29.17 19.18 -16.57
C ILE A 13 -28.91 18.12 -15.48
N PHE A 14 -29.83 17.95 -14.53
CA PHE A 14 -29.68 16.91 -13.50
C PHE A 14 -29.64 15.49 -14.09
N ILE A 15 -30.46 15.21 -15.10
CA ILE A 15 -30.45 13.92 -15.80
C ILE A 15 -29.11 13.68 -16.51
N ILE A 16 -28.58 14.70 -17.19
CA ILE A 16 -27.26 14.60 -17.87
C ILE A 16 -26.15 14.33 -16.86
N ILE A 17 -26.11 15.09 -15.76
CA ILE A 17 -25.13 14.90 -14.68
C ILE A 17 -25.26 13.48 -14.10
N PHE A 18 -26.47 13.03 -13.83
CA PHE A 18 -26.73 11.68 -13.31
C PHE A 18 -26.20 10.59 -14.25
N ILE A 19 -26.45 10.73 -15.57
CA ILE A 19 -25.98 9.77 -16.57
C ILE A 19 -24.44 9.74 -16.63
N ILE A 20 -23.78 10.90 -16.53
CA ILE A 20 -22.30 11.00 -16.53
C ILE A 20 -21.74 10.29 -15.29
N PHE A 21 -22.28 10.58 -14.12
CA PHE A 21 -21.85 9.92 -12.88
C PHE A 21 -22.14 8.42 -12.91
N TYR A 22 -23.31 8.01 -13.37
CA TYR A 22 -23.69 6.60 -13.46
C TYR A 22 -22.75 5.81 -14.40
N LYS A 23 -22.44 6.37 -15.58
CA LYS A 23 -21.44 5.77 -16.47
C LYS A 23 -20.05 5.75 -15.88
N GLY A 24 -19.62 6.84 -15.26
CA GLY A 24 -18.31 6.92 -14.60
C GLY A 24 -18.14 5.91 -13.47
N LEU A 25 -19.21 5.56 -12.74
CA LEU A 25 -19.18 4.53 -11.70
C LEU A 25 -19.21 3.09 -12.28
N GLN A 26 -19.72 2.89 -13.49
CA GLN A 26 -19.70 1.58 -14.14
C GLN A 26 -18.34 1.24 -14.78
N ASP A 27 -17.60 2.25 -15.23
CA ASP A 27 -16.24 2.08 -15.74
C ASP A 27 -15.25 1.99 -14.56
N THR A 28 -15.36 0.94 -13.75
CA THR A 28 -14.29 0.58 -12.82
C THR A 28 -13.10 0.10 -13.64
N ASN A 29 -12.25 1.01 -14.08
CA ASN A 29 -10.90 0.70 -14.53
C ASN A 29 -10.13 0.14 -13.33
N ILE A 30 -10.45 -1.10 -12.93
CA ILE A 30 -9.64 -1.83 -11.98
C ILE A 30 -8.31 -2.05 -12.70
N TYR A 31 -7.32 -1.26 -12.33
CA TYR A 31 -5.95 -1.51 -12.76
C TYR A 31 -5.55 -2.89 -12.24
N THR A 32 -5.61 -3.87 -13.12
CA THR A 32 -5.00 -5.18 -12.86
C THR A 32 -3.53 -5.08 -13.28
N PRO A 33 -2.60 -4.98 -12.32
CA PRO A 33 -1.18 -4.97 -12.66
C PRO A 33 -0.87 -6.27 -13.41
N LYS A 34 -0.19 -6.19 -14.54
CA LYS A 34 0.35 -7.37 -15.22
C LYS A 34 1.38 -7.99 -14.28
N ILE A 35 0.99 -9.05 -13.58
CA ILE A 35 1.90 -9.80 -12.72
C ILE A 35 2.94 -10.42 -13.65
N LYS A 36 4.14 -9.88 -13.61
CA LYS A 36 5.29 -10.54 -14.23
C LYS A 36 5.81 -11.55 -13.21
N ILE A 37 5.62 -12.82 -13.49
CA ILE A 37 6.20 -13.92 -12.73
C ILE A 37 7.66 -14.11 -13.19
N ASN A 38 8.56 -14.41 -12.27
CA ASN A 38 10.01 -14.61 -12.48
C ASN A 38 10.80 -13.31 -12.72
N TYR A 39 10.66 -12.33 -11.82
CA TYR A 39 11.63 -11.25 -11.71
C TYR A 39 12.75 -11.65 -10.75
N GLU A 40 13.97 -11.46 -11.18
CA GLU A 40 15.12 -11.43 -10.28
C GLU A 40 15.00 -10.18 -9.39
N ILE A 41 15.31 -10.34 -8.11
CA ILE A 41 15.36 -9.20 -7.18
C ILE A 41 16.51 -8.29 -7.64
N PRO A 42 16.22 -7.02 -7.98
CA PRO A 42 17.27 -6.11 -8.43
C PRO A 42 18.29 -5.87 -7.31
N SER A 43 19.58 -5.89 -7.65
CA SER A 43 20.62 -5.46 -6.74
C SER A 43 20.51 -3.96 -6.49
N ALA A 44 20.26 -3.57 -5.27
CA ALA A 44 20.16 -2.18 -4.83
C ALA A 44 20.75 -2.02 -3.43
N SER A 45 21.32 -0.85 -3.15
CA SER A 45 21.74 -0.47 -1.80
C SER A 45 20.59 0.14 -1.05
N VAL A 46 20.25 -0.39 0.13
CA VAL A 46 19.13 0.04 0.96
C VAL A 46 19.58 0.27 2.40
N GLU A 47 18.99 1.26 3.05
CA GLU A 47 19.26 1.53 4.47
C GLU A 47 18.36 0.66 5.35
N LEU A 48 18.95 -0.01 6.34
CA LEU A 48 18.19 -0.73 7.36
C LEU A 48 17.68 0.24 8.42
N PHE A 49 16.41 0.09 8.78
CA PHE A 49 15.71 0.97 9.72
C PHE A 49 16.33 1.01 11.11
N ASP A 50 16.75 -0.16 11.63
CA ASP A 50 17.20 -0.29 13.03
C ASP A 50 18.68 0.07 13.21
N SER A 51 19.55 -0.37 12.27
CA SER A 51 21.00 -0.17 12.37
C SER A 51 21.52 1.04 11.62
N ASN A 52 20.74 1.65 10.73
CA ASN A 52 21.16 2.65 9.74
C ASN A 52 22.28 2.13 8.80
N GLU A 53 22.48 0.85 8.75
CA GLU A 53 23.45 0.20 7.90
C GLU A 53 22.95 0.15 6.46
N ILE A 54 23.84 0.39 5.51
CA ILE A 54 23.53 0.24 4.08
C ILE A 54 23.92 -1.17 3.67
N VAL A 55 22.94 -1.94 3.22
CA VAL A 55 23.14 -3.33 2.77
C VAL A 55 22.65 -3.50 1.34
N ASN A 56 23.13 -4.53 0.67
CA ASN A 56 22.58 -4.91 -0.64
C ASN A 56 21.29 -5.72 -0.47
N THR A 57 20.30 -5.49 -1.35
CA THR A 57 19.04 -6.26 -1.33
C THR A 57 19.27 -7.77 -1.43
N LEU A 58 20.29 -8.22 -2.17
CA LEU A 58 20.63 -9.64 -2.29
C LEU A 58 21.09 -10.28 -0.97
N GLU A 59 21.54 -9.49 -0.01
CA GLU A 59 21.90 -9.98 1.34
C GLU A 59 20.67 -10.16 2.24
N ILE A 60 19.56 -9.47 1.91
CA ILE A 60 18.30 -9.56 2.65
C ILE A 60 17.52 -10.81 2.25
N PHE A 61 17.47 -11.09 0.93
CA PHE A 61 16.65 -12.16 0.37
C PHE A 61 17.51 -13.41 0.11
N LYS A 62 17.20 -14.48 0.84
CA LYS A 62 17.84 -15.79 0.70
C LYS A 62 16.90 -16.75 -0.03
N LEU A 63 17.46 -17.68 -0.82
CA LEU A 63 16.69 -18.58 -1.68
C LEU A 63 15.87 -19.67 -0.94
N ASP A 64 16.08 -19.82 0.35
CA ASP A 64 15.49 -20.89 1.17
C ASP A 64 14.18 -20.52 1.89
N LYS A 65 13.68 -19.30 1.67
CA LYS A 65 12.47 -18.77 2.33
C LYS A 65 11.54 -18.08 1.35
N PHE A 66 10.27 -18.00 1.72
CA PHE A 66 9.32 -17.12 1.06
C PHE A 66 9.37 -15.73 1.71
N TYR A 67 9.33 -14.71 0.89
CA TYR A 67 9.37 -13.31 1.34
C TYR A 67 8.12 -12.57 0.91
N LEU A 68 7.44 -11.95 1.87
CA LEU A 68 6.39 -10.97 1.63
C LEU A 68 6.98 -9.58 1.81
N LEU A 69 6.96 -8.79 0.74
CA LEU A 69 7.37 -7.39 0.79
C LEU A 69 6.16 -6.51 1.04
N ASN A 70 6.15 -5.79 2.16
CA ASN A 70 5.07 -4.89 2.55
C ASN A 70 5.55 -3.44 2.62
N ILE A 71 4.91 -2.55 1.86
CA ILE A 71 5.17 -1.11 1.92
C ILE A 71 4.20 -0.49 2.92
N TRP A 72 4.72 0.24 3.90
CA TRP A 72 3.93 0.82 4.98
C TRP A 72 4.46 2.15 5.47
N SER A 73 3.64 2.88 6.21
CA SER A 73 4.00 4.12 6.89
C SER A 73 3.16 4.28 8.16
N SER A 74 3.65 5.02 9.13
CA SER A 74 2.90 5.31 10.37
C SER A 74 1.64 6.15 10.15
N TRP A 75 1.61 6.95 9.10
CA TRP A 75 0.49 7.80 8.69
C TRP A 75 -0.53 7.10 7.77
N CYS A 76 -0.24 5.87 7.33
CA CYS A 76 -1.08 5.11 6.41
C CYS A 76 -2.21 4.40 7.17
N VAL A 77 -3.45 4.89 7.03
CA VAL A 77 -4.62 4.31 7.71
C VAL A 77 -4.90 2.86 7.27
N PRO A 78 -4.94 2.52 5.97
CA PRO A 78 -5.12 1.14 5.53
C PRO A 78 -4.03 0.19 6.06
N CYS A 79 -2.77 0.66 6.15
CA CYS A 79 -1.67 -0.16 6.69
C CYS A 79 -1.91 -0.54 8.16
N ARG A 80 -2.58 0.31 8.93
CA ARG A 80 -2.96 0.02 10.31
C ARG A 80 -4.05 -1.06 10.38
N GLU A 81 -4.99 -1.05 9.44
CA GLU A 81 -6.07 -2.04 9.36
C GLU A 81 -5.57 -3.42 8.92
N GLU A 82 -4.57 -3.45 8.03
CA GLU A 82 -3.95 -4.69 7.53
C GLU A 82 -2.94 -5.29 8.51
N HIS A 83 -2.43 -4.52 9.46
CA HIS A 83 -1.35 -4.91 10.36
C HIS A 83 -1.61 -6.19 11.16
N PRO A 84 -2.83 -6.44 11.70
CA PRO A 84 -3.14 -7.70 12.38
C PRO A 84 -2.98 -8.93 11.49
N ILE A 85 -3.24 -8.81 10.18
CA ILE A 85 -3.05 -9.90 9.21
C ILE A 85 -1.57 -10.22 9.07
N LEU A 86 -0.71 -9.20 9.02
CA LEU A 86 0.74 -9.40 8.98
C LEU A 86 1.25 -10.09 10.26
N MET A 87 0.71 -9.71 11.43
CA MET A 87 1.03 -10.35 12.71
C MET A 87 0.61 -11.83 12.77
N ASP A 88 -0.43 -12.22 12.02
CA ASP A 88 -0.82 -13.62 11.89
C ASP A 88 0.08 -14.37 10.90
N LEU A 89 0.47 -13.75 9.81
CA LEU A 89 1.30 -14.35 8.77
C LEU A 89 2.69 -14.75 9.27
N ILE A 90 3.28 -13.98 10.19
CA ILE A 90 4.61 -14.29 10.74
C ILE A 90 4.65 -15.53 11.65
N LYS A 91 3.50 -16.15 11.92
CA LYS A 91 3.44 -17.43 12.63
C LYS A 91 3.91 -18.62 11.77
N ASP A 92 3.99 -18.42 10.44
CA ASP A 92 4.57 -19.39 9.52
C ASP A 92 6.10 -19.21 9.45
N ASP A 93 6.84 -20.20 9.93
CA ASP A 93 8.30 -20.19 9.96
C ASP A 93 8.96 -20.13 8.57
N ASN A 94 8.23 -20.52 7.51
CA ASN A 94 8.71 -20.48 6.14
C ASN A 94 8.55 -19.10 5.47
N LEU A 95 7.74 -18.21 6.05
CA LEU A 95 7.47 -16.88 5.52
C LEU A 95 8.24 -15.83 6.32
N LYS A 96 8.93 -14.95 5.62
CA LYS A 96 9.56 -13.75 6.17
C LYS A 96 8.89 -12.50 5.63
N VAL A 97 8.52 -11.58 6.50
CA VAL A 97 7.93 -10.30 6.11
C VAL A 97 9.00 -9.22 6.14
N ILE A 98 9.26 -8.59 4.99
CA ILE A 98 10.17 -7.46 4.86
C ILE A 98 9.34 -6.19 4.72
N GLY A 99 9.53 -5.25 5.64
CA GLY A 99 8.86 -3.95 5.60
C GLY A 99 9.66 -2.93 4.80
N ILE A 100 9.01 -2.16 3.94
CA ILE A 100 9.56 -0.91 3.40
C ILE A 100 8.82 0.24 4.07
N ASN A 101 9.49 0.97 4.96
CA ASN A 101 8.92 2.15 5.60
C ASN A 101 9.10 3.33 4.67
N TYR A 102 8.01 3.76 4.02
CA TYR A 102 8.01 4.71 2.92
C TYR A 102 7.66 6.12 3.40
N LYS A 103 8.53 7.10 3.11
CA LYS A 103 8.33 8.53 3.40
C LYS A 103 7.78 8.78 4.82
N ASP A 104 8.45 8.25 5.81
CA ASP A 104 8.06 8.34 7.22
C ASP A 104 9.24 8.82 8.08
N THR A 105 8.99 9.14 9.33
CA THR A 105 10.05 9.41 10.31
C THR A 105 10.30 8.19 11.18
N LYS A 106 11.56 7.88 11.45
CA LYS A 106 11.91 6.75 12.35
C LYS A 106 11.20 6.84 13.70
N LYS A 107 10.97 8.05 14.22
CA LYS A 107 10.24 8.28 15.48
C LYS A 107 8.80 7.79 15.40
N ASN A 108 8.07 8.19 14.34
CA ASN A 108 6.66 7.82 14.18
C ASN A 108 6.51 6.34 13.83
N ALA A 109 7.37 5.82 12.96
CA ALA A 109 7.43 4.41 12.63
C ALA A 109 7.69 3.53 13.86
N LYS A 110 8.66 3.88 14.72
CA LYS A 110 8.90 3.17 16.00
C LYS A 110 7.68 3.22 16.93
N LYS A 111 6.97 4.36 16.99
CA LYS A 111 5.74 4.46 17.78
C LYS A 111 4.66 3.52 17.25
N PHE A 112 4.46 3.47 15.92
CA PHE A 112 3.51 2.58 15.26
C PHE A 112 3.79 1.11 15.60
N LEU A 113 5.04 0.66 15.42
CA LEU A 113 5.44 -0.71 15.73
C LEU A 113 5.35 -1.05 17.23
N LYS A 114 5.56 -0.08 18.10
CA LYS A 114 5.39 -0.27 19.55
C LYS A 114 3.91 -0.46 19.93
N GLU A 115 3.01 0.21 19.24
CA GLU A 115 1.56 0.11 19.49
C GLU A 115 0.96 -1.20 18.95
N LEU A 116 1.36 -1.62 17.74
CA LEU A 116 0.70 -2.69 17.01
C LEU A 116 1.50 -4.00 16.94
N GLY A 117 2.74 -3.99 17.44
CA GLY A 117 3.69 -5.09 17.26
C GLY A 117 4.57 -4.91 16.03
N ASN A 118 5.61 -5.74 15.90
CA ASN A 118 6.52 -5.72 14.76
C ASN A 118 6.45 -7.05 13.99
N PRO A 119 5.81 -7.09 12.81
CA PRO A 119 5.71 -8.29 11.98
C PRO A 119 6.94 -8.49 11.07
N TYR A 120 7.88 -7.54 11.04
CA TYR A 120 8.96 -7.51 10.05
C TYR A 120 10.22 -8.19 10.55
N ASP A 121 10.76 -9.11 9.75
CA ASP A 121 12.11 -9.69 9.95
C ASP A 121 13.21 -8.63 9.73
N LYS A 122 13.02 -7.81 8.70
CA LYS A 122 13.85 -6.62 8.43
C LYS A 122 12.99 -5.48 7.92
N ILE A 123 13.42 -4.26 8.19
CA ILE A 123 12.75 -3.06 7.70
C ILE A 123 13.76 -2.24 6.90
N ILE A 124 13.40 -1.95 5.66
CA ILE A 124 14.11 -1.02 4.77
C ILE A 124 13.51 0.36 5.01
N PHE A 125 14.37 1.36 5.19
CA PHE A 125 13.96 2.74 5.39
C PHE A 125 14.10 3.52 4.09
N ASP A 126 13.00 4.07 3.60
CA ASP A 126 12.93 4.93 2.42
C ASP A 126 12.42 6.32 2.82
N ASN A 127 13.36 7.26 2.90
CA ASN A 127 13.13 8.63 3.39
C ASN A 127 13.00 9.62 2.21
#